data_360e463c4a607202411d51d0afbe26a7
#
_entry.id   360e463c4a607202411d51d0afbe26a7
#
_cell.length_a   1.000
_cell.length_b   1.000
_cell.length_c   1.000
_cell.angle_alpha   90.00
_cell.angle_beta   90.00
_cell.angle_gamma   90.00
#
_symmetry.space_group_name_H-M   'P 1'
#
loop_
_entity.id
_entity.type
_entity.pdbx_description
1 polymer ?
#
loop_
_entity_poly.entity_id
_entity_poly.type
_entity_poly.pdbx_seq_one_letter_code
_entity_poly.pdbx_strand_id
1 'polypeptide(L)'
;MNRKIILVVAFFLLIVGSSAYDYITYNDTKYTQGINITSSDRVLIVAPHPDDETIACAGVIRYCLENKIPIYVVVVTNGGNGGLGVTRYHESLNATKILGLPSDKITFLEYTQGVDSLFNENWDKPIYINGNYTSDFAYEKNTPYTGVSLEKNFETVITNFNPTVIIYPNPNDSNPDHWGTSSFVEYATNNLNYTGKMYTYLVHVSSVWPFPRGYFQQTYMLPPYFLANQNKWLVFPISNSDENLKYNAVKSYKSQLNGDPTYLLSFVRKNELFIPDEQINVLKDNVSVNFINNSEFPKTLYHDPQGDELVKPPLEVYYSIFSNLNLFDITDVGFEVDNNTTWMSLKTVGGISKTGIYDFRIRSFVNGSVKSIDVKVQHGKAKYFKLANNSESEYPLKVKVKKNGIIIGMPSSLFKGTKYMISVDSMKKNQYIDRAGWYTFNLL
;
A
#
# COMPACT_ATOMS: atom_id res chain seq x y z
N MET A 1 -25.50 -29.40 25.79
CA MET A 1 -25.32 -28.71 24.50
C MET A 1 -23.95 -29.09 23.93
N ASN A 2 -23.87 -29.52 22.69
CA ASN A 2 -22.64 -30.05 22.09
C ASN A 2 -21.60 -28.93 21.96
N ARG A 3 -20.34 -29.16 22.36
CA ARG A 3 -19.25 -28.15 22.30
C ARG A 3 -19.11 -27.48 20.92
N LYS A 4 -19.40 -28.22 19.84
CA LYS A 4 -19.41 -27.68 18.48
C LYS A 4 -20.53 -26.65 18.25
N ILE A 5 -21.72 -26.86 18.86
CA ILE A 5 -22.87 -25.92 18.80
C ILE A 5 -22.54 -24.65 19.58
N ILE A 6 -21.88 -24.78 20.74
CA ILE A 6 -21.45 -23.62 21.54
C ILE A 6 -20.44 -22.76 20.75
N LEU A 7 -19.46 -23.39 20.07
CA LEU A 7 -18.50 -22.69 19.27
C LEU A 7 -19.12 -21.97 18.05
N VAL A 8 -20.08 -22.59 17.38
CA VAL A 8 -20.80 -21.97 16.26
C VAL A 8 -21.66 -20.81 16.71
N VAL A 9 -22.37 -20.96 17.85
CA VAL A 9 -23.17 -19.88 18.42
C VAL A 9 -22.32 -18.74 18.94
N ALA A 10 -21.16 -19.03 19.58
CA ALA A 10 -20.22 -18.01 20.03
C ALA A 10 -19.57 -17.26 18.82
N PHE A 11 -19.27 -17.96 17.74
CA PHE A 11 -18.75 -17.36 16.50
C PHE A 11 -19.81 -16.48 15.82
N PHE A 12 -21.08 -16.93 15.81
CA PHE A 12 -22.20 -16.14 15.27
C PHE A 12 -22.49 -14.90 16.12
N LEU A 13 -22.42 -14.99 17.43
CA LEU A 13 -22.56 -13.86 18.36
C LEU A 13 -21.40 -12.86 18.25
N LEU A 14 -20.17 -13.33 17.99
CA LEU A 14 -19.02 -12.47 17.70
C LEU A 14 -19.20 -11.71 16.39
N ILE A 15 -19.68 -12.37 15.33
CA ILE A 15 -19.94 -11.72 14.03
C ILE A 15 -21.07 -10.70 14.16
N VAL A 16 -22.16 -11.05 14.80
CA VAL A 16 -23.32 -10.14 15.03
C VAL A 16 -22.92 -8.99 15.97
N GLY A 17 -22.10 -9.27 16.98
CA GLY A 17 -21.59 -8.26 17.90
C GLY A 17 -20.63 -7.26 17.23
N SER A 18 -19.74 -7.72 16.36
CA SER A 18 -18.86 -6.85 15.59
C SER A 18 -19.63 -5.98 14.60
N SER A 19 -20.63 -6.56 13.92
CA SER A 19 -21.48 -5.80 12.98
C SER A 19 -22.34 -4.74 13.67
N ALA A 20 -22.85 -5.05 14.85
CA ALA A 20 -23.60 -4.09 15.67
C ALA A 20 -22.67 -2.99 16.23
N TYR A 21 -21.46 -3.33 16.62
CA TYR A 21 -20.44 -2.39 17.05
C TYR A 21 -20.05 -1.44 15.91
N ASP A 22 -19.80 -1.97 14.72
CA ASP A 22 -19.47 -1.19 13.53
C ASP A 22 -20.62 -0.27 13.12
N TYR A 23 -21.87 -0.74 13.18
CA TYR A 23 -23.06 0.08 12.91
C TYR A 23 -23.26 1.20 13.95
N ILE A 24 -23.03 0.91 15.23
CA ILE A 24 -23.15 1.87 16.34
C ILE A 24 -22.03 2.91 16.27
N THR A 25 -20.79 2.51 15.99
CA THR A 25 -19.65 3.43 15.89
C THR A 25 -19.68 4.30 14.63
N TYR A 26 -20.31 3.86 13.55
CA TYR A 26 -20.51 4.69 12.36
C TYR A 26 -21.50 5.84 12.60
N ASN A 27 -22.56 5.61 13.37
CA ASN A 27 -23.51 6.66 13.73
C ASN A 27 -22.92 7.72 14.69
N ASP A 28 -21.76 7.47 15.26
CA ASP A 28 -21.13 8.33 16.27
C ASP A 28 -20.06 9.26 15.66
N THR A 29 -20.42 10.03 14.62
CA THR A 29 -19.68 11.23 14.11
C THR A 29 -18.19 11.06 13.77
N LYS A 30 -17.60 9.89 13.93
CA LYS A 30 -16.15 9.66 13.84
C LYS A 30 -15.59 9.76 12.41
N TYR A 31 -16.43 9.53 11.39
CA TYR A 31 -16.03 9.50 10.00
C TYR A 31 -16.82 10.54 9.16
N THR A 32 -16.83 11.79 9.61
CA THR A 32 -17.56 12.88 8.93
C THR A 32 -16.68 13.75 8.06
N GLN A 33 -15.36 13.62 8.15
CA GLN A 33 -14.44 14.39 7.32
C GLN A 33 -14.34 13.77 5.93
N GLY A 34 -14.60 14.59 4.90
CA GLY A 34 -14.43 14.21 3.49
C GLY A 34 -13.04 14.53 2.97
N ILE A 35 -12.67 13.91 1.84
CA ILE A 35 -11.52 14.38 1.07
C ILE A 35 -11.80 15.76 0.50
N ASN A 36 -10.78 16.61 0.46
CA ASN A 36 -10.92 17.97 -0.02
C ASN A 36 -10.58 18.07 -1.52
N ILE A 37 -11.60 17.92 -2.37
CA ILE A 37 -11.50 18.17 -3.82
C ILE A 37 -12.36 19.38 -4.16
N THR A 38 -11.78 20.37 -4.83
CA THR A 38 -12.40 21.64 -5.21
C THR A 38 -12.40 21.82 -6.73
N SER A 39 -13.15 22.80 -7.23
CA SER A 39 -13.21 23.11 -8.67
C SER A 39 -11.87 23.55 -9.29
N SER A 40 -10.89 23.94 -8.48
CA SER A 40 -9.54 24.29 -8.94
C SER A 40 -8.59 23.09 -9.00
N ASP A 41 -9.01 21.93 -8.52
CA ASP A 41 -8.18 20.75 -8.49
C ASP A 41 -8.11 20.02 -9.85
N ARG A 42 -7.09 19.18 -9.97
CA ARG A 42 -6.86 18.23 -11.06
C ARG A 42 -6.55 16.89 -10.41
N VAL A 43 -7.43 15.92 -10.60
CA VAL A 43 -7.39 14.66 -9.86
C VAL A 43 -6.77 13.54 -10.70
N LEU A 44 -5.70 12.95 -10.22
CA LEU A 44 -5.10 11.74 -10.77
C LEU A 44 -5.47 10.55 -9.89
N ILE A 45 -6.06 9.52 -10.48
CA ILE A 45 -6.32 8.24 -9.82
C ILE A 45 -5.34 7.21 -10.37
N VAL A 46 -4.67 6.48 -9.48
CA VAL A 46 -3.76 5.39 -9.83
C VAL A 46 -4.37 4.08 -9.33
N ALA A 47 -4.62 3.15 -10.24
CA ALA A 47 -5.20 1.84 -9.99
C ALA A 47 -4.18 0.73 -10.31
N PRO A 48 -3.85 -0.17 -9.38
CA PRO A 48 -2.97 -1.30 -9.64
C PRO A 48 -3.49 -2.23 -10.73
N HIS A 49 -4.76 -2.57 -10.69
CA HIS A 49 -5.41 -3.49 -11.65
C HIS A 49 -6.63 -2.86 -12.32
N PRO A 50 -7.05 -3.38 -13.49
CA PRO A 50 -8.34 -3.04 -14.09
C PRO A 50 -9.48 -3.54 -13.18
N ASP A 51 -10.12 -2.68 -12.45
CA ASP A 51 -11.27 -2.72 -11.55
C ASP A 51 -11.07 -1.82 -10.31
N ASP A 52 -9.83 -1.60 -9.86
CA ASP A 52 -9.55 -0.81 -8.66
C ASP A 52 -10.03 0.65 -8.81
N GLU A 53 -9.89 1.26 -9.99
CA GLU A 53 -10.39 2.61 -10.29
C GLU A 53 -11.90 2.71 -10.08
N THR A 54 -12.62 1.64 -10.33
CA THR A 54 -14.07 1.58 -10.21
C THR A 54 -14.49 1.22 -8.78
N ILE A 55 -13.88 0.20 -8.17
CA ILE A 55 -14.30 -0.24 -6.83
C ILE A 55 -13.90 0.76 -5.74
N ALA A 56 -12.75 1.43 -5.90
CA ALA A 56 -12.25 2.38 -4.89
C ALA A 56 -12.68 3.82 -5.15
N CYS A 57 -12.85 4.26 -6.43
CA CYS A 57 -12.93 5.68 -6.78
C CYS A 57 -14.08 6.06 -7.72
N ALA A 58 -15.08 5.21 -7.96
CA ALA A 58 -16.20 5.53 -8.86
C ALA A 58 -16.95 6.79 -8.44
N GLY A 59 -17.16 7.01 -7.14
CA GLY A 59 -17.80 8.22 -6.61
C GLY A 59 -16.97 9.46 -6.86
N VAL A 60 -15.66 9.40 -6.67
CA VAL A 60 -14.74 10.50 -7.00
C VAL A 60 -14.75 10.77 -8.50
N ILE A 61 -14.72 9.74 -9.36
CA ILE A 61 -14.83 9.91 -10.83
C ILE A 61 -16.10 10.66 -11.18
N ARG A 62 -17.25 10.22 -10.67
CA ARG A 62 -18.55 10.85 -10.91
C ARG A 62 -18.57 12.31 -10.47
N TYR A 63 -18.12 12.58 -9.25
CA TYR A 63 -18.03 13.93 -8.70
C TYR A 63 -17.19 14.87 -9.56
N CYS A 64 -16.01 14.42 -9.99
CA CYS A 64 -15.15 15.22 -10.85
C CYS A 64 -15.81 15.55 -12.19
N LEU A 65 -16.47 14.55 -12.82
CA LEU A 65 -17.15 14.75 -14.10
C LEU A 65 -18.34 15.70 -13.99
N GLU A 66 -19.18 15.56 -12.97
CA GLU A 66 -20.34 16.42 -12.72
C GLU A 66 -19.94 17.87 -12.42
N ASN A 67 -18.85 18.07 -11.70
CA ASN A 67 -18.33 19.39 -11.35
C ASN A 67 -17.29 19.93 -12.34
N LYS A 68 -17.06 19.25 -13.48
CA LYS A 68 -16.09 19.63 -14.51
C LYS A 68 -14.66 19.79 -13.99
N ILE A 69 -14.31 19.01 -12.97
CA ILE A 69 -12.96 18.96 -12.41
C ILE A 69 -12.12 18.04 -13.30
N PRO A 70 -10.98 18.50 -13.82
CA PRO A 70 -10.09 17.65 -14.61
C PRO A 70 -9.70 16.37 -13.85
N ILE A 71 -9.94 15.21 -14.49
CA ILE A 71 -9.62 13.90 -13.93
C ILE A 71 -8.87 13.05 -14.95
N TYR A 72 -7.92 12.26 -14.47
CA TYR A 72 -7.19 11.29 -15.24
C TYR A 72 -6.99 10.01 -14.45
N VAL A 73 -7.09 8.86 -15.10
CA VAL A 73 -6.96 7.53 -14.47
C VAL A 73 -5.77 6.81 -15.10
N VAL A 74 -4.94 6.20 -14.28
CA VAL A 74 -3.83 5.33 -14.70
C VAL A 74 -4.04 3.95 -14.11
N VAL A 75 -4.10 2.94 -14.97
CA VAL A 75 -4.12 1.52 -14.58
C VAL A 75 -2.73 0.94 -14.81
N VAL A 76 -2.12 0.39 -13.77
CA VAL A 76 -0.69 0.02 -13.79
C VAL A 76 -0.46 -1.33 -14.46
N THR A 77 -1.17 -2.36 -14.00
CA THR A 77 -1.02 -3.70 -14.56
C THR A 77 -2.18 -4.05 -15.47
N ASN A 78 -1.97 -5.03 -16.34
CA ASN A 78 -3.04 -5.58 -17.16
C ASN A 78 -3.92 -6.59 -16.40
N GLY A 79 -3.57 -6.92 -15.15
CA GLY A 79 -4.28 -7.92 -14.36
C GLY A 79 -4.31 -9.31 -15.00
N GLY A 80 -3.34 -9.61 -15.87
CA GLY A 80 -3.34 -10.65 -16.88
C GLY A 80 -3.13 -12.09 -16.44
N ASN A 81 -3.41 -12.43 -15.17
CA ASN A 81 -3.41 -13.82 -14.73
C ASN A 81 -4.25 -14.69 -15.68
N GLY A 82 -3.65 -15.74 -16.23
CA GLY A 82 -4.32 -16.65 -17.12
C GLY A 82 -4.68 -16.10 -18.51
N GLY A 83 -4.02 -15.04 -18.98
CA GLY A 83 -4.25 -14.45 -20.31
C GLY A 83 -5.44 -13.50 -20.40
N LEU A 84 -5.94 -13.00 -19.28
CA LEU A 84 -7.13 -12.13 -19.22
C LEU A 84 -6.84 -10.64 -19.49
N GLY A 85 -5.59 -10.22 -19.73
CA GLY A 85 -5.21 -8.81 -19.84
C GLY A 85 -6.08 -8.03 -20.83
N VAL A 86 -6.23 -8.50 -22.06
CA VAL A 86 -7.09 -7.86 -23.09
C VAL A 86 -8.56 -7.79 -22.65
N THR A 87 -9.05 -8.86 -22.03
CA THR A 87 -10.43 -8.89 -21.53
C THR A 87 -10.63 -7.83 -20.46
N ARG A 88 -9.75 -7.77 -19.48
CA ARG A 88 -9.82 -6.81 -18.36
C ARG A 88 -9.64 -5.36 -18.82
N TYR A 89 -8.80 -5.12 -19.82
CA TYR A 89 -8.69 -3.80 -20.47
C TYR A 89 -10.07 -3.34 -21.00
N HIS A 90 -10.77 -4.18 -21.76
CA HIS A 90 -12.09 -3.83 -22.28
C HIS A 90 -13.16 -3.73 -21.18
N GLU A 91 -13.09 -4.55 -20.15
CA GLU A 91 -13.98 -4.47 -18.99
C GLU A 91 -13.82 -3.13 -18.25
N SER A 92 -12.59 -2.65 -18.03
CA SER A 92 -12.30 -1.37 -17.43
C SER A 92 -12.79 -0.20 -18.29
N LEU A 93 -12.57 -0.23 -19.61
CA LEU A 93 -13.12 0.79 -20.51
C LEU A 93 -14.65 0.82 -20.50
N ASN A 94 -15.31 -0.34 -20.43
CA ASN A 94 -16.77 -0.41 -20.34
C ASN A 94 -17.27 0.11 -18.98
N ALA A 95 -16.62 -0.24 -17.89
CA ALA A 95 -16.96 0.23 -16.55
C ALA A 95 -16.83 1.76 -16.44
N THR A 96 -15.69 2.30 -16.85
CA THR A 96 -15.43 3.75 -16.81
C THR A 96 -16.35 4.53 -17.75
N LYS A 97 -16.72 3.97 -18.89
CA LYS A 97 -17.75 4.52 -19.79
C LYS A 97 -19.13 4.61 -19.11
N ILE A 98 -19.53 3.61 -18.33
CA ILE A 98 -20.79 3.64 -17.53
C ILE A 98 -20.73 4.78 -16.52
N LEU A 99 -19.58 5.02 -15.92
CA LEU A 99 -19.36 6.17 -15.03
C LEU A 99 -19.31 7.53 -15.75
N GLY A 100 -19.28 7.53 -17.09
CA GLY A 100 -19.21 8.73 -17.92
C GLY A 100 -17.78 9.24 -18.17
N LEU A 101 -16.74 8.49 -17.81
CA LEU A 101 -15.35 8.87 -18.07
C LEU A 101 -15.02 8.66 -19.56
N PRO A 102 -14.56 9.70 -20.28
CA PRO A 102 -14.09 9.55 -21.66
C PRO A 102 -12.86 8.63 -21.73
N SER A 103 -12.76 7.86 -22.82
CA SER A 103 -11.66 6.89 -22.99
C SER A 103 -10.28 7.54 -23.13
N ASP A 104 -10.20 8.83 -23.48
CA ASP A 104 -8.96 9.62 -23.49
C ASP A 104 -8.54 10.11 -22.10
N LYS A 105 -9.34 9.84 -21.07
CA LYS A 105 -9.05 10.18 -19.66
C LYS A 105 -8.64 8.97 -18.81
N ILE A 106 -8.44 7.83 -19.43
CA ILE A 106 -7.89 6.64 -18.79
C ILE A 106 -6.74 6.09 -19.64
N THR A 107 -5.66 5.71 -19.02
CA THR A 107 -4.52 5.05 -19.67
C THR A 107 -4.10 3.80 -18.92
N PHE A 108 -3.50 2.87 -19.65
CA PHE A 108 -3.05 1.59 -19.16
C PHE A 108 -1.53 1.50 -19.37
N LEU A 109 -0.77 1.28 -18.31
CA LEU A 109 0.67 1.07 -18.41
C LEU A 109 1.00 -0.35 -18.86
N GLU A 110 0.07 -1.29 -18.66
CA GLU A 110 0.12 -2.67 -19.13
C GLU A 110 1.28 -3.50 -18.56
N TYR A 111 1.80 -3.12 -17.41
CA TYR A 111 2.73 -3.99 -16.69
C TYR A 111 1.99 -5.29 -16.30
N THR A 112 2.73 -6.38 -16.16
CA THR A 112 2.20 -7.62 -15.62
C THR A 112 2.28 -7.58 -14.09
N GLN A 113 1.85 -8.63 -13.41
CA GLN A 113 1.97 -8.71 -11.95
C GLN A 113 3.44 -8.73 -11.47
N GLY A 114 3.63 -8.43 -10.19
CA GLY A 114 4.94 -8.37 -9.53
C GLY A 114 5.53 -6.97 -9.47
N VAL A 115 4.66 -5.96 -9.36
CA VAL A 115 5.05 -4.55 -9.23
C VAL A 115 5.94 -4.33 -8.00
N ASP A 116 5.69 -5.05 -6.90
CA ASP A 116 6.54 -5.02 -5.72
C ASP A 116 7.96 -5.54 -6.00
N SER A 117 8.08 -6.57 -6.81
CA SER A 117 9.37 -7.11 -7.24
C SER A 117 10.13 -6.15 -8.15
N LEU A 118 9.42 -5.40 -9.01
CA LEU A 118 10.04 -4.33 -9.80
C LEU A 118 10.67 -3.26 -8.90
N PHE A 119 9.99 -2.89 -7.82
CA PHE A 119 10.49 -1.87 -6.90
C PHE A 119 11.66 -2.37 -6.05
N ASN A 120 11.58 -3.58 -5.55
CA ASN A 120 12.54 -4.11 -4.57
C ASN A 120 13.75 -4.80 -5.19
N GLU A 121 13.57 -5.55 -6.27
CA GLU A 121 14.56 -6.51 -6.76
C GLU A 121 14.96 -6.30 -8.22
N ASN A 122 14.07 -5.70 -9.01
CA ASN A 122 14.23 -5.60 -10.47
C ASN A 122 14.19 -4.14 -10.95
N TRP A 123 14.83 -3.24 -10.20
CA TRP A 123 14.86 -1.83 -10.52
C TRP A 123 15.45 -1.55 -11.90
N ASP A 124 16.62 -2.11 -12.20
CA ASP A 124 17.37 -1.96 -13.44
C ASP A 124 17.49 -3.25 -14.27
N LYS A 125 16.95 -4.36 -13.76
CA LYS A 125 17.02 -5.66 -14.41
C LYS A 125 15.64 -6.08 -14.90
N PRO A 126 15.45 -6.29 -16.21
CA PRO A 126 14.15 -6.67 -16.71
C PRO A 126 13.71 -8.05 -16.24
N ILE A 127 12.43 -8.14 -15.85
CA ILE A 127 11.75 -9.41 -15.66
C ILE A 127 11.29 -9.88 -17.03
N TYR A 128 11.65 -11.11 -17.40
CA TYR A 128 11.21 -11.71 -18.65
C TYR A 128 9.91 -12.49 -18.41
N ILE A 129 8.81 -11.96 -18.96
CA ILE A 129 7.51 -12.65 -18.96
C ILE A 129 7.15 -12.98 -20.40
N ASN A 130 7.38 -14.22 -20.81
CA ASN A 130 7.02 -14.77 -22.14
C ASN A 130 7.36 -13.88 -23.33
N GLY A 131 8.43 -13.10 -23.26
CA GLY A 131 8.96 -12.32 -24.37
C GLY A 131 8.27 -10.98 -24.68
N ASN A 132 7.15 -10.66 -24.06
CA ASN A 132 6.45 -9.39 -24.25
C ASN A 132 6.50 -8.55 -22.98
N TYR A 133 7.08 -7.37 -23.06
CA TYR A 133 7.19 -6.43 -21.95
C TYR A 133 5.94 -5.59 -21.75
N THR A 134 5.24 -5.25 -22.85
CA THR A 134 4.00 -4.46 -22.83
C THR A 134 3.08 -4.90 -23.96
N SER A 135 1.77 -4.68 -23.78
CA SER A 135 0.76 -4.99 -24.80
C SER A 135 0.61 -3.86 -25.85
N ASP A 136 -0.20 -4.11 -26.87
CA ASP A 136 -0.56 -3.09 -27.87
C ASP A 136 -1.37 -1.92 -27.27
N PHE A 137 -1.94 -2.07 -26.08
CA PHE A 137 -2.72 -1.05 -25.38
C PHE A 137 -1.87 -0.22 -24.41
N ALA A 138 -0.58 -0.55 -24.25
CA ALA A 138 0.29 0.12 -23.33
C ALA A 138 0.50 1.59 -23.67
N TYR A 139 0.53 2.44 -22.66
CA TYR A 139 0.87 3.87 -22.73
C TYR A 139 2.20 4.10 -23.47
N GLU A 140 3.21 3.32 -23.15
CA GLU A 140 4.51 3.34 -23.82
C GLU A 140 4.85 1.92 -24.31
N LYS A 141 4.87 1.75 -25.65
CA LYS A 141 5.14 0.45 -26.26
C LYS A 141 6.61 0.06 -26.18
N ASN A 142 6.86 -1.24 -26.07
CA ASN A 142 8.20 -1.83 -26.04
C ASN A 142 9.10 -1.35 -24.88
N THR A 143 8.50 -0.86 -23.82
CA THR A 143 9.22 -0.46 -22.62
C THR A 143 9.74 -1.69 -21.89
N PRO A 144 11.03 -1.73 -21.47
CA PRO A 144 11.55 -2.82 -20.65
C PRO A 144 10.78 -2.96 -19.34
N TYR A 145 10.52 -4.20 -18.95
CA TYR A 145 9.79 -4.50 -17.72
C TYR A 145 10.71 -4.36 -16.50
N THR A 146 10.98 -3.13 -16.11
CA THR A 146 11.90 -2.75 -15.02
C THR A 146 11.25 -1.72 -14.09
N GLY A 147 11.78 -1.60 -12.87
CA GLY A 147 11.39 -0.53 -11.96
C GLY A 147 11.65 0.86 -12.54
N VAL A 148 12.80 1.07 -13.17
CA VAL A 148 13.15 2.35 -13.82
C VAL A 148 12.12 2.76 -14.88
N SER A 149 11.64 1.79 -15.67
CA SER A 149 10.65 2.08 -16.71
C SER A 149 9.30 2.46 -16.10
N LEU A 150 8.85 1.76 -15.08
CA LEU A 150 7.59 2.06 -14.40
C LEU A 150 7.65 3.40 -13.68
N GLU A 151 8.76 3.68 -13.00
CA GLU A 151 8.99 4.98 -12.34
C GLU A 151 8.92 6.12 -13.36
N LYS A 152 9.62 6.00 -14.50
CA LYS A 152 9.59 6.99 -15.57
C LYS A 152 8.18 7.19 -16.15
N ASN A 153 7.38 6.14 -16.27
CA ASN A 153 5.98 6.26 -16.69
C ASN A 153 5.17 7.09 -15.69
N PHE A 154 5.33 6.86 -14.39
CA PHE A 154 4.67 7.67 -13.36
C PHE A 154 5.11 9.13 -13.41
N GLU A 155 6.42 9.42 -13.48
CA GLU A 155 6.92 10.78 -13.61
C GLU A 155 6.35 11.48 -14.85
N THR A 156 6.30 10.77 -15.99
CA THR A 156 5.76 11.31 -17.23
C THR A 156 4.28 11.64 -17.11
N VAL A 157 3.47 10.75 -16.53
CA VAL A 157 2.04 10.99 -16.34
C VAL A 157 1.80 12.15 -15.36
N ILE A 158 2.50 12.16 -14.23
CA ILE A 158 2.37 13.23 -13.22
C ILE A 158 2.77 14.58 -13.82
N THR A 159 3.88 14.64 -14.53
CA THR A 159 4.35 15.88 -15.18
C THR A 159 3.38 16.37 -16.24
N ASN A 160 2.91 15.50 -17.13
CA ASN A 160 2.03 15.87 -18.25
C ASN A 160 0.64 16.27 -17.78
N PHE A 161 0.06 15.54 -16.83
CA PHE A 161 -1.26 15.85 -16.31
C PHE A 161 -1.21 16.99 -15.30
N ASN A 162 -0.09 17.16 -14.59
CA ASN A 162 0.11 18.17 -13.53
C ASN A 162 -1.02 18.15 -12.49
N PRO A 163 -1.23 17.02 -11.77
CA PRO A 163 -2.31 16.91 -10.80
C PRO A 163 -2.07 17.81 -9.58
N THR A 164 -3.14 18.23 -8.91
CA THR A 164 -3.10 18.86 -7.57
C THR A 164 -3.56 17.88 -6.49
N VAL A 165 -4.19 16.77 -6.91
CA VAL A 165 -4.64 15.68 -6.04
C VAL A 165 -4.25 14.36 -6.70
N ILE A 166 -3.59 13.48 -5.94
CA ILE A 166 -3.29 12.10 -6.34
C ILE A 166 -4.01 11.15 -5.39
N ILE A 167 -4.72 10.16 -5.94
CA ILE A 167 -5.40 9.10 -5.19
C ILE A 167 -4.82 7.77 -5.66
N TYR A 168 -4.30 6.96 -4.73
CA TYR A 168 -3.54 5.75 -5.04
C TYR A 168 -3.70 4.69 -3.93
N PRO A 169 -3.27 3.42 -4.13
CA PRO A 169 -3.42 2.39 -3.11
C PRO A 169 -2.60 2.69 -1.84
N ASN A 170 -3.12 2.25 -0.70
CA ASN A 170 -2.46 2.45 0.59
C ASN A 170 -1.26 1.51 0.75
N PRO A 171 -0.14 1.93 1.38
CA PRO A 171 1.03 1.09 1.63
C PRO A 171 0.76 -0.13 2.53
N ASN A 172 -0.35 -0.15 3.28
CA ASN A 172 -0.79 -1.29 4.09
C ASN A 172 -1.75 -2.24 3.35
N ASP A 173 -1.89 -2.09 2.02
CA ASP A 173 -2.63 -3.06 1.22
C ASP A 173 -1.84 -4.36 1.12
N SER A 174 -2.50 -5.50 1.37
CA SER A 174 -1.83 -6.81 1.40
C SER A 174 -1.51 -7.39 0.02
N ASN A 175 -2.05 -6.81 -1.05
CA ASN A 175 -1.73 -7.25 -2.40
C ASN A 175 -0.38 -6.67 -2.84
N PRO A 176 0.58 -7.51 -3.30
CA PRO A 176 1.91 -7.06 -3.70
C PRO A 176 1.91 -6.00 -4.81
N ASP A 177 0.98 -6.08 -5.77
CA ASP A 177 0.89 -5.08 -6.84
C ASP A 177 0.36 -3.73 -6.33
N HIS A 178 -0.58 -3.73 -5.34
CA HIS A 178 -1.07 -2.52 -4.68
C HIS A 178 0.04 -1.86 -3.87
N TRP A 179 0.70 -2.64 -3.05
CA TRP A 179 1.82 -2.19 -2.26
C TRP A 179 2.97 -1.67 -3.13
N GLY A 180 3.31 -2.39 -4.21
CA GLY A 180 4.32 -1.95 -5.17
C GLY A 180 3.91 -0.66 -5.89
N THR A 181 2.65 -0.55 -6.32
CA THR A 181 2.12 0.68 -6.95
C THR A 181 2.20 1.87 -6.00
N SER A 182 1.81 1.68 -4.73
CA SER A 182 1.98 2.70 -3.69
C SER A 182 3.42 3.18 -3.62
N SER A 183 4.38 2.25 -3.56
CA SER A 183 5.81 2.55 -3.48
C SER A 183 6.32 3.36 -4.66
N PHE A 184 5.87 3.05 -5.88
CA PHE A 184 6.24 3.80 -7.08
C PHE A 184 5.64 5.21 -7.12
N VAL A 185 4.38 5.39 -6.70
CA VAL A 185 3.76 6.72 -6.60
C VAL A 185 4.51 7.58 -5.60
N GLU A 186 4.81 7.05 -4.41
CA GLU A 186 5.61 7.72 -3.39
C GLU A 186 7.00 8.11 -3.92
N TYR A 187 7.65 7.19 -4.62
CA TYR A 187 8.96 7.45 -5.21
C TYR A 187 8.91 8.58 -6.25
N ALA A 188 8.00 8.49 -7.23
CA ALA A 188 7.88 9.48 -8.30
C ALA A 188 7.50 10.86 -7.77
N THR A 189 6.55 10.95 -6.82
CA THR A 189 6.14 12.22 -6.22
C THR A 189 7.28 12.87 -5.42
N ASN A 190 8.09 12.07 -4.72
CA ASN A 190 9.27 12.58 -4.02
C ASN A 190 10.35 13.07 -4.97
N ASN A 191 10.62 12.33 -6.04
CA ASN A 191 11.62 12.68 -7.04
C ASN A 191 11.22 13.98 -7.78
N LEU A 192 9.94 14.14 -8.08
CA LEU A 192 9.38 15.34 -8.69
C LEU A 192 9.17 16.52 -7.72
N ASN A 193 9.45 16.34 -6.44
CA ASN A 193 9.12 17.32 -5.38
C ASN A 193 7.65 17.76 -5.43
N TYR A 194 6.74 16.81 -5.62
CA TYR A 194 5.31 17.06 -5.64
C TYR A 194 4.84 17.61 -4.29
N THR A 195 3.94 18.62 -4.33
CA THR A 195 3.43 19.32 -3.14
C THR A 195 1.91 19.35 -3.08
N GLY A 196 1.24 18.63 -3.99
CA GLY A 196 -0.22 18.52 -4.00
C GLY A 196 -0.75 17.62 -2.88
N LYS A 197 -2.08 17.53 -2.82
CA LYS A 197 -2.77 16.64 -1.86
C LYS A 197 -2.62 15.19 -2.31
N MET A 198 -2.40 14.30 -1.37
CA MET A 198 -2.32 12.87 -1.61
C MET A 198 -3.27 12.12 -0.69
N TYR A 199 -4.01 11.15 -1.25
CA TYR A 199 -4.94 10.30 -0.52
C TYR A 199 -4.74 8.86 -0.95
N THR A 200 -4.88 7.94 -0.01
CA THR A 200 -4.77 6.52 -0.29
C THR A 200 -6.08 5.80 -0.04
N TYR A 201 -6.30 4.69 -0.75
CA TYR A 201 -7.44 3.79 -0.56
C TYR A 201 -6.96 2.36 -0.32
N LEU A 202 -7.80 1.55 0.31
CA LEU A 202 -7.54 0.12 0.54
C LEU A 202 -8.48 -0.73 -0.31
N VAL A 203 -7.96 -1.85 -0.79
CA VAL A 203 -8.72 -2.90 -1.47
C VAL A 203 -8.50 -4.24 -0.76
N HIS A 204 -7.27 -4.73 -0.68
CA HIS A 204 -6.94 -6.02 -0.09
C HIS A 204 -6.35 -5.83 1.31
N VAL A 205 -7.13 -6.12 2.35
CA VAL A 205 -6.67 -5.98 3.74
C VAL A 205 -6.86 -7.28 4.53
N SER A 206 -7.99 -7.94 4.36
CA SER A 206 -8.30 -9.20 5.01
C SER A 206 -9.35 -9.98 4.22
N SER A 207 -9.50 -11.25 4.53
CA SER A 207 -10.49 -12.12 3.86
C SER A 207 -11.94 -11.71 4.11
N VAL A 208 -12.22 -10.92 5.13
CA VAL A 208 -13.59 -10.55 5.54
C VAL A 208 -13.96 -9.11 5.20
N TRP A 209 -13.01 -8.25 4.92
CA TRP A 209 -13.27 -6.86 4.54
C TRP A 209 -13.37 -6.72 2.99
N PRO A 210 -14.25 -5.83 2.42
CA PRO A 210 -15.30 -5.07 3.11
C PRO A 210 -16.43 -5.96 3.65
N PHE A 211 -16.96 -5.61 4.82
CA PHE A 211 -18.03 -6.37 5.45
C PHE A 211 -19.35 -5.57 5.45
N PRO A 212 -20.53 -6.22 5.28
CA PRO A 212 -20.71 -7.62 4.84
C PRO A 212 -20.33 -7.83 3.36
N ARG A 213 -19.91 -9.07 3.01
CA ARG A 213 -19.64 -9.42 1.60
C ARG A 213 -20.89 -9.37 0.75
N GLY A 214 -20.74 -8.85 -0.48
CA GLY A 214 -21.84 -8.70 -1.44
C GLY A 214 -22.41 -7.30 -1.51
N TYR A 215 -23.42 -7.12 -2.38
CA TYR A 215 -24.08 -5.83 -2.56
C TYR A 215 -25.22 -5.65 -1.56
N PHE A 216 -25.10 -4.64 -0.74
CA PHE A 216 -26.15 -4.21 0.19
C PHE A 216 -26.43 -2.74 -0.05
N GLN A 217 -27.49 -2.48 -0.84
CA GLN A 217 -27.84 -1.13 -1.27
C GLN A 217 -27.99 -0.17 -0.08
N GLN A 218 -27.49 1.05 -0.24
CA GLN A 218 -27.58 2.12 0.73
C GLN A 218 -26.94 1.84 2.11
N THR A 219 -26.03 0.88 2.17
CA THR A 219 -25.19 0.69 3.35
C THR A 219 -23.86 1.46 3.21
N TYR A 220 -23.22 1.73 4.31
CA TYR A 220 -21.91 2.38 4.34
C TYR A 220 -20.78 1.36 4.38
N MET A 221 -19.67 1.70 3.76
CA MET A 221 -18.41 0.99 3.93
C MET A 221 -17.71 1.55 5.16
N LEU A 222 -17.31 0.67 6.08
CA LEU A 222 -16.58 1.00 7.29
C LEU A 222 -15.10 0.63 7.14
N PRO A 223 -14.19 1.33 7.82
CA PRO A 223 -12.79 0.92 7.89
C PRO A 223 -12.64 -0.51 8.40
N PRO A 224 -11.58 -1.24 8.00
CA PRO A 224 -11.22 -2.49 8.65
C PRO A 224 -11.05 -2.25 10.16
N TYR A 225 -11.61 -3.14 11.00
CA TYR A 225 -11.70 -2.91 12.45
C TYR A 225 -10.34 -2.67 13.12
N PHE A 226 -9.29 -3.38 12.67
CA PHE A 226 -7.94 -3.25 13.22
C PHE A 226 -7.23 -1.97 12.75
N LEU A 227 -7.65 -1.34 11.64
CA LEU A 227 -7.13 -0.06 11.15
C LEU A 227 -7.99 1.14 11.55
N ALA A 228 -9.19 0.92 12.08
CA ALA A 228 -10.18 1.97 12.33
C ALA A 228 -9.69 3.07 13.29
N ASN A 229 -8.81 2.74 14.24
CA ASN A 229 -8.25 3.66 15.23
C ASN A 229 -6.82 4.11 14.93
N GLN A 230 -6.17 3.52 13.95
CA GLN A 230 -4.76 3.79 13.64
C GLN A 230 -4.59 4.85 12.56
N ASN A 231 -5.63 5.04 11.75
CA ASN A 231 -5.61 5.96 10.62
C ASN A 231 -6.69 7.03 10.72
N LYS A 232 -6.43 8.18 10.12
CA LYS A 232 -7.42 9.24 9.93
C LYS A 232 -8.24 8.91 8.68
N TRP A 233 -9.37 8.23 8.89
CA TRP A 233 -10.26 7.87 7.81
C TRP A 233 -11.09 9.07 7.33
N LEU A 234 -11.11 9.26 6.02
CA LEU A 234 -11.94 10.23 5.31
C LEU A 234 -13.01 9.51 4.51
N VAL A 235 -14.22 10.07 4.53
CA VAL A 235 -15.38 9.51 3.84
C VAL A 235 -15.70 10.36 2.62
N PHE A 236 -15.85 9.74 1.46
CA PHE A 236 -16.40 10.38 0.29
C PHE A 236 -17.82 9.86 0.06
N PRO A 237 -18.86 10.70 0.24
CA PRO A 237 -20.24 10.27 0.10
C PRO A 237 -20.59 10.04 -1.38
N ILE A 238 -21.39 9.04 -1.64
CA ILE A 238 -21.90 8.69 -2.96
C ILE A 238 -23.42 8.86 -2.97
N SER A 239 -23.96 9.54 -4.00
CA SER A 239 -25.39 9.67 -4.19
C SER A 239 -26.04 8.33 -4.55
N ASN A 240 -27.35 8.17 -4.34
CA ASN A 240 -28.05 6.94 -4.71
C ASN A 240 -27.98 6.66 -6.22
N SER A 241 -27.97 7.70 -7.06
CA SER A 241 -27.78 7.55 -8.51
C SER A 241 -26.39 7.04 -8.85
N ASP A 242 -25.34 7.57 -8.19
CA ASP A 242 -23.97 7.17 -8.44
C ASP A 242 -23.65 5.79 -7.84
N GLU A 243 -24.29 5.40 -6.71
CA GLU A 243 -24.23 4.02 -6.20
C GLU A 243 -24.75 3.03 -7.25
N ASN A 244 -25.88 3.34 -7.90
CA ASN A 244 -26.41 2.52 -8.99
C ASN A 244 -25.49 2.49 -10.23
N LEU A 245 -24.86 3.62 -10.60
CA LEU A 245 -23.87 3.65 -11.67
C LEU A 245 -22.64 2.83 -11.31
N LYS A 246 -22.13 2.96 -10.11
CA LYS A 246 -21.02 2.14 -9.57
C LYS A 246 -21.36 0.65 -9.60
N TYR A 247 -22.57 0.26 -9.18
CA TYR A 247 -23.04 -1.12 -9.28
C TYR A 247 -22.98 -1.66 -10.70
N ASN A 248 -23.51 -0.89 -11.67
CA ASN A 248 -23.50 -1.29 -13.08
C ASN A 248 -22.08 -1.33 -13.67
N ALA A 249 -21.23 -0.40 -13.28
CA ALA A 249 -19.82 -0.37 -13.67
C ALA A 249 -19.07 -1.61 -13.15
N VAL A 250 -19.20 -1.93 -11.85
CA VAL A 250 -18.61 -3.13 -11.25
C VAL A 250 -19.06 -4.40 -11.97
N LYS A 251 -20.32 -4.48 -12.41
CA LYS A 251 -20.83 -5.63 -13.19
C LYS A 251 -20.21 -5.77 -14.59
N SER A 252 -19.46 -4.81 -15.08
CA SER A 252 -18.72 -4.92 -16.34
C SER A 252 -17.51 -5.83 -16.23
N TYR A 253 -16.97 -6.03 -15.02
CA TYR A 253 -15.82 -6.91 -14.78
C TYR A 253 -16.23 -8.39 -14.68
N LYS A 254 -16.80 -8.91 -15.74
CA LYS A 254 -17.35 -10.27 -15.80
C LYS A 254 -16.30 -11.33 -15.48
N SER A 255 -15.07 -11.13 -15.95
CA SER A 255 -13.96 -12.06 -15.70
C SER A 255 -13.65 -12.16 -14.20
N GLN A 256 -13.83 -11.07 -13.44
CA GLN A 256 -13.54 -11.01 -12.01
C GLN A 256 -14.75 -11.45 -11.15
N LEU A 257 -15.95 -11.40 -11.70
CA LEU A 257 -17.17 -11.85 -11.03
C LEU A 257 -17.43 -13.36 -11.16
N ASN A 258 -16.71 -14.06 -12.04
CA ASN A 258 -16.93 -15.48 -12.33
C ASN A 258 -16.53 -16.46 -11.20
N GLY A 259 -15.86 -16.02 -10.15
CA GLY A 259 -15.50 -16.87 -9.00
C GLY A 259 -16.30 -16.49 -7.78
N ASP A 260 -15.91 -15.39 -7.16
CA ASP A 260 -16.58 -14.78 -6.01
C ASP A 260 -17.09 -13.38 -6.39
N PRO A 261 -18.34 -13.27 -6.89
CA PRO A 261 -18.90 -11.96 -7.23
C PRO A 261 -19.09 -11.08 -6.01
N THR A 262 -19.12 -11.66 -4.81
CA THR A 262 -19.42 -10.92 -3.59
C THR A 262 -18.29 -9.96 -3.21
N TYR A 263 -17.05 -10.25 -3.60
CA TYR A 263 -15.91 -9.40 -3.26
C TYR A 263 -16.01 -8.01 -3.90
N LEU A 264 -16.03 -7.93 -5.23
CA LEU A 264 -16.11 -6.63 -5.91
C LEU A 264 -17.39 -5.88 -5.55
N LEU A 265 -18.51 -6.60 -5.45
CA LEU A 265 -19.81 -6.02 -5.11
C LEU A 265 -19.86 -5.47 -3.67
N SER A 266 -18.98 -5.91 -2.77
CA SER A 266 -18.91 -5.35 -1.41
C SER A 266 -18.38 -3.92 -1.37
N PHE A 267 -17.74 -3.43 -2.42
CA PHE A 267 -17.29 -2.03 -2.53
C PHE A 267 -18.40 -1.07 -3.04
N VAL A 268 -19.55 -1.61 -3.45
CA VAL A 268 -20.68 -0.79 -3.85
C VAL A 268 -21.45 -0.37 -2.60
N ARG A 269 -21.20 0.86 -2.12
CA ARG A 269 -21.71 1.43 -0.87
C ARG A 269 -22.04 2.91 -1.07
N LYS A 270 -22.67 3.52 -0.08
CA LYS A 270 -22.98 4.96 -0.04
C LYS A 270 -21.76 5.86 0.12
N ASN A 271 -20.58 5.29 0.27
CA ASN A 271 -19.33 6.04 0.44
C ASN A 271 -18.14 5.26 -0.09
N GLU A 272 -17.07 5.99 -0.32
CA GLU A 272 -15.72 5.50 -0.48
C GLU A 272 -14.87 5.96 0.71
N LEU A 273 -13.82 5.22 1.01
CA LEU A 273 -12.94 5.45 2.15
C LEU A 273 -11.53 5.79 1.68
N PHE A 274 -10.98 6.84 2.27
CA PHE A 274 -9.63 7.30 1.98
C PHE A 274 -8.87 7.58 3.27
N ILE A 275 -7.54 7.54 3.17
CA ILE A 275 -6.61 7.94 4.22
C ILE A 275 -5.75 9.06 3.64
N PRO A 276 -5.62 10.22 4.28
CA PRO A 276 -4.70 11.25 3.82
C PRO A 276 -3.27 10.74 3.96
N ASP A 277 -2.48 10.93 2.93
CA ASP A 277 -1.04 10.75 3.03
C ASP A 277 -0.44 12.03 3.61
N GLU A 278 -0.24 12.02 4.94
CA GLU A 278 0.29 13.16 5.68
C GLU A 278 1.82 13.08 5.72
N GLN A 279 2.47 14.16 5.32
CA GLN A 279 3.92 14.23 5.29
C GLN A 279 4.52 14.16 6.70
N ILE A 280 5.31 13.15 6.96
CA ILE A 280 6.02 12.97 8.23
C ILE A 280 7.28 13.85 8.24
N ASN A 281 7.51 14.57 9.32
CA ASN A 281 8.72 15.38 9.52
C ASN A 281 9.51 14.85 10.70
N VAL A 282 10.78 14.57 10.49
CA VAL A 282 11.72 14.09 11.50
C VAL A 282 12.77 15.17 11.75
N LEU A 283 12.95 15.54 13.00
CA LEU A 283 14.01 16.47 13.40
C LEU A 283 15.32 15.69 13.61
N LYS A 284 16.42 16.27 13.13
CA LYS A 284 17.75 15.76 13.41
C LYS A 284 18.12 16.05 14.87
N ASP A 285 18.53 15.03 15.60
CA ASP A 285 18.95 15.18 16.99
C ASP A 285 20.41 15.67 17.10
N ASN A 286 20.63 16.68 17.94
CA ASN A 286 21.97 17.21 18.22
C ASN A 286 22.74 16.39 19.25
N VAL A 287 22.09 15.44 19.93
CA VAL A 287 22.66 14.60 20.96
C VAL A 287 22.81 13.18 20.45
N SER A 288 24.04 12.67 20.45
CA SER A 288 24.29 11.28 20.02
C SER A 288 23.82 10.30 21.09
N VAL A 289 22.84 9.48 20.76
CA VAL A 289 22.33 8.39 21.61
C VAL A 289 22.91 7.07 21.12
N ASN A 290 23.45 6.27 22.01
CA ASN A 290 23.93 4.93 21.67
C ASN A 290 22.86 3.88 22.01
N PHE A 291 21.94 3.62 21.09
CA PHE A 291 20.86 2.64 21.25
C PHE A 291 21.32 1.18 21.36
N ILE A 292 22.58 0.88 21.06
CA ILE A 292 23.16 -0.45 21.25
C ILE A 292 23.33 -0.80 22.73
N ASN A 293 23.69 0.19 23.54
CA ASN A 293 24.08 -0.02 24.94
C ASN A 293 23.00 0.33 25.97
N ASN A 294 21.92 0.97 25.53
CA ASN A 294 20.79 1.32 26.40
C ASN A 294 19.56 0.40 26.16
N SER A 295 18.50 0.59 26.92
CA SER A 295 17.23 -0.14 26.79
C SER A 295 16.27 0.47 25.77
N GLU A 296 16.54 1.69 25.30
CA GLU A 296 15.65 2.49 24.46
C GLU A 296 15.73 2.09 22.99
N PHE A 297 14.69 2.42 22.24
CA PHE A 297 14.63 2.34 20.78
C PHE A 297 14.65 3.75 20.20
N PRO A 298 15.12 3.93 18.95
CA PRO A 298 14.87 5.15 18.19
C PRO A 298 13.39 5.55 18.21
N LYS A 299 13.11 6.85 18.10
CA LYS A 299 11.74 7.38 18.09
C LYS A 299 10.93 6.67 17.02
N THR A 300 9.71 6.25 17.37
CA THR A 300 8.80 5.63 16.40
C THR A 300 8.47 6.65 15.32
N LEU A 301 8.72 6.28 14.07
CA LEU A 301 8.38 7.06 12.89
C LEU A 301 6.93 6.79 12.48
N TYR A 302 6.55 5.53 12.44
CA TYR A 302 5.18 5.10 12.20
C TYR A 302 4.86 3.77 12.88
N HIS A 303 3.58 3.53 13.09
CA HIS A 303 3.04 2.29 13.62
C HIS A 303 2.53 1.42 12.48
N ASP A 304 2.87 0.14 12.54
CA ASP A 304 2.35 -0.87 11.64
C ASP A 304 1.14 -1.58 12.28
N PRO A 305 0.12 -1.96 11.51
CA PRO A 305 -1.05 -2.62 12.08
C PRO A 305 -0.70 -4.01 12.63
N GLN A 306 -1.26 -4.36 13.78
CA GLN A 306 -1.11 -5.71 14.33
C GLN A 306 -2.09 -6.68 13.69
N GLY A 307 -1.59 -7.87 13.32
CA GLY A 307 -2.40 -8.97 12.78
C GLY A 307 -2.75 -8.81 11.32
N ASP A 308 -1.94 -8.09 10.56
CA ASP A 308 -2.08 -7.88 9.13
C ASP A 308 -1.08 -8.66 8.27
N GLU A 309 -0.47 -9.70 8.87
CA GLU A 309 0.50 -10.54 8.20
C GLU A 309 -0.05 -11.09 6.87
N LEU A 310 0.81 -11.18 5.85
CA LEU A 310 0.50 -11.54 4.46
C LEU A 310 0.11 -13.03 4.28
N VAL A 311 -0.50 -13.64 5.27
CA VAL A 311 -0.89 -15.06 5.24
C VAL A 311 -2.31 -15.21 4.69
N LYS A 312 -2.44 -16.02 3.63
CA LYS A 312 -3.73 -16.21 2.94
C LYS A 312 -4.73 -17.06 3.72
N PRO A 313 -6.04 -16.71 3.74
CA PRO A 313 -7.09 -17.58 4.26
C PRO A 313 -7.17 -18.93 3.47
N PRO A 314 -7.53 -20.05 4.08
CA PRO A 314 -7.90 -20.23 5.49
C PRO A 314 -6.71 -20.48 6.43
N LEU A 315 -5.49 -20.30 5.93
CA LEU A 315 -4.26 -20.57 6.68
C LEU A 315 -4.00 -19.52 7.77
N GLU A 316 -4.54 -18.31 7.64
CA GLU A 316 -4.41 -17.25 8.64
C GLU A 316 -4.78 -17.71 10.04
N VAL A 317 -5.97 -18.33 10.21
CA VAL A 317 -6.42 -18.84 11.50
C VAL A 317 -5.55 -19.98 12.02
N TYR A 318 -5.08 -20.84 11.12
CA TYR A 318 -4.21 -21.95 11.46
C TYR A 318 -2.82 -21.49 11.89
N TYR A 319 -2.25 -20.54 11.14
CA TYR A 319 -0.91 -20.00 11.42
C TYR A 319 -0.90 -19.08 12.66
N SER A 320 -1.91 -18.26 12.88
CA SER A 320 -2.00 -17.41 14.07
C SER A 320 -2.08 -18.23 15.38
N ILE A 321 -2.70 -19.42 15.32
CA ILE A 321 -2.82 -20.32 16.49
C ILE A 321 -1.57 -21.19 16.68
N PHE A 322 -0.86 -21.56 15.60
CA PHE A 322 0.11 -22.65 15.66
C PHE A 322 1.56 -22.29 15.26
N SER A 323 1.86 -21.08 14.76
CA SER A 323 3.16 -20.82 14.11
C SER A 323 4.02 -19.69 14.66
N ASN A 324 3.71 -19.09 15.79
CA ASN A 324 4.49 -17.94 16.32
C ASN A 324 4.64 -16.78 15.30
N LEU A 325 3.60 -16.47 14.52
CA LEU A 325 3.60 -15.34 13.59
C LEU A 325 3.88 -14.02 14.31
N ASN A 326 3.43 -13.89 15.56
CA ASN A 326 3.74 -12.73 16.41
C ASN A 326 5.23 -12.38 16.49
N LEU A 327 6.14 -13.31 16.15
CA LEU A 327 7.57 -13.02 16.04
C LEU A 327 7.93 -12.24 14.77
N PHE A 328 7.01 -12.18 13.84
CA PHE A 328 7.17 -11.55 12.53
C PHE A 328 6.23 -10.35 12.34
N ASP A 329 5.15 -10.27 13.10
CA ASP A 329 4.14 -9.21 13.12
C ASP A 329 4.79 -7.92 13.64
N ILE A 330 5.12 -7.00 12.72
CA ILE A 330 5.79 -5.73 13.00
C ILE A 330 4.76 -4.77 13.61
N THR A 331 5.15 -3.97 14.57
CA THR A 331 4.27 -3.01 15.24
C THR A 331 4.75 -1.58 15.17
N ASP A 332 6.06 -1.40 15.09
CA ASP A 332 6.66 -0.08 15.07
C ASP A 332 7.91 -0.08 14.21
N VAL A 333 8.05 0.95 13.42
CA VAL A 333 9.30 1.30 12.75
C VAL A 333 9.81 2.60 13.32
N GLY A 334 11.04 2.59 13.84
CA GLY A 334 11.68 3.75 14.43
C GLY A 334 12.81 4.28 13.56
N PHE A 335 12.97 5.60 13.59
CA PHE A 335 14.05 6.29 12.87
C PHE A 335 14.55 7.48 13.67
N GLU A 336 15.85 7.62 13.75
CA GLU A 336 16.50 8.76 14.41
C GLU A 336 17.87 9.02 13.80
N VAL A 337 18.23 10.27 13.63
CA VAL A 337 19.51 10.68 13.04
C VAL A 337 20.23 11.62 13.99
N ASP A 338 21.45 11.27 14.35
CA ASP A 338 22.40 12.16 14.99
C ASP A 338 23.55 12.53 14.02
N ASN A 339 24.52 13.33 14.50
CA ASN A 339 25.62 13.80 13.66
C ASN A 339 26.49 12.68 13.08
N ASN A 340 26.53 11.51 13.70
CA ASN A 340 27.43 10.42 13.35
C ASN A 340 26.70 9.17 12.88
N THR A 341 25.50 8.92 13.38
CA THR A 341 24.78 7.66 13.18
C THR A 341 23.32 7.91 12.82
N THR A 342 22.88 7.24 11.78
CA THR A 342 21.46 7.06 11.44
C THR A 342 21.00 5.75 12.03
N TRP A 343 19.97 5.79 12.84
CA TRP A 343 19.41 4.67 13.55
C TRP A 343 18.05 4.29 12.96
N MET A 344 17.85 3.00 12.73
CA MET A 344 16.54 2.45 12.45
C MET A 344 16.23 1.34 13.43
N SER A 345 14.95 1.12 13.67
CA SER A 345 14.49 -0.01 14.47
C SER A 345 13.17 -0.56 13.95
N LEU A 346 12.94 -1.83 14.26
CA LEU A 346 11.62 -2.43 14.21
C LEU A 346 11.29 -3.01 15.59
N LYS A 347 10.00 -3.08 15.90
CA LYS A 347 9.48 -3.92 17.00
C LYS A 347 8.46 -4.91 16.44
N THR A 348 8.30 -6.02 17.14
CA THR A 348 7.31 -7.07 16.82
C THR A 348 6.48 -7.40 18.05
N VAL A 349 5.28 -7.93 17.84
CA VAL A 349 4.34 -8.31 18.91
C VAL A 349 4.97 -9.32 19.87
N GLY A 350 5.52 -10.41 19.37
CA GLY A 350 5.94 -11.55 20.20
C GLY A 350 7.44 -11.67 20.46
N GLY A 351 8.26 -10.78 19.88
CA GLY A 351 9.71 -10.83 19.94
C GLY A 351 10.35 -11.23 18.62
N ILE A 352 11.67 -11.40 18.60
CA ILE A 352 12.46 -11.62 17.38
C ILE A 352 12.73 -13.09 17.13
N SER A 353 12.37 -13.58 15.95
CA SER A 353 12.66 -14.95 15.52
C SER A 353 14.17 -15.18 15.30
N LYS A 354 14.69 -16.27 15.86
CA LYS A 354 16.10 -16.67 15.65
C LYS A 354 16.39 -17.15 14.23
N THR A 355 15.36 -17.57 13.49
CA THR A 355 15.47 -18.08 12.11
C THR A 355 14.86 -17.14 11.09
N GLY A 356 14.27 -16.01 11.54
CA GLY A 356 13.70 -14.98 10.70
C GLY A 356 14.77 -14.15 10.02
N ILE A 357 14.36 -13.51 8.93
CA ILE A 357 15.07 -12.45 8.24
C ILE A 357 14.25 -11.19 8.41
N TYR A 358 14.90 -10.11 8.78
CA TYR A 358 14.30 -8.78 8.90
C TYR A 358 15.06 -7.83 8.00
N ASP A 359 14.37 -7.22 7.05
CA ASP A 359 14.97 -6.44 5.98
C ASP A 359 14.62 -4.96 6.17
N PHE A 360 15.61 -4.12 6.38
CA PHE A 360 15.48 -2.67 6.52
C PHE A 360 15.88 -2.02 5.20
N ARG A 361 14.99 -1.26 4.61
CA ARG A 361 15.23 -0.59 3.33
C ARG A 361 15.09 0.91 3.46
N ILE A 362 16.03 1.62 2.87
CA ILE A 362 16.04 3.09 2.86
C ILE A 362 16.28 3.57 1.44
N ARG A 363 15.53 4.59 1.05
CA ARG A 363 15.78 5.38 -0.15
C ARG A 363 15.97 6.83 0.29
N SER A 364 17.10 7.43 -0.12
CA SER A 364 17.44 8.83 0.17
C SER A 364 17.45 9.61 -1.12
N PHE A 365 16.64 10.66 -1.19
CA PHE A 365 16.48 11.51 -2.37
C PHE A 365 17.41 12.73 -2.28
N VAL A 366 18.28 12.88 -3.27
CA VAL A 366 19.28 13.99 -3.34
C VAL A 366 19.33 14.55 -4.74
N ASN A 367 18.79 15.75 -4.96
CA ASN A 367 18.90 16.50 -6.22
C ASN A 367 18.64 15.65 -7.49
N GLY A 368 17.52 14.93 -7.53
CA GLY A 368 17.13 14.09 -8.66
C GLY A 368 17.89 12.75 -8.76
N SER A 369 18.66 12.40 -7.74
CA SER A 369 19.26 11.08 -7.60
C SER A 369 18.78 10.38 -6.34
N VAL A 370 18.71 9.05 -6.38
CA VAL A 370 18.27 8.25 -5.24
C VAL A 370 19.38 7.29 -4.82
N LYS A 371 19.67 7.31 -3.53
CA LYS A 371 20.57 6.34 -2.92
C LYS A 371 19.76 5.29 -2.19
N SER A 372 19.95 4.03 -2.57
CA SER A 372 19.26 2.88 -1.98
C SER A 372 20.18 2.13 -1.04
N ILE A 373 19.68 1.78 0.13
CA ILE A 373 20.39 1.00 1.14
C ILE A 373 19.42 -0.06 1.68
N ASP A 374 19.84 -1.32 1.65
CA ASP A 374 19.10 -2.44 2.21
C ASP A 374 20.00 -3.17 3.22
N VAL A 375 19.46 -3.46 4.40
CA VAL A 375 20.17 -4.15 5.47
C VAL A 375 19.35 -5.34 5.94
N LYS A 376 19.80 -6.55 5.63
CA LYS A 376 19.16 -7.79 6.10
C LYS A 376 19.79 -8.24 7.42
N VAL A 377 18.97 -8.42 8.42
CA VAL A 377 19.36 -8.96 9.72
C VAL A 377 18.86 -10.40 9.85
N GLN A 378 19.78 -11.34 9.93
CA GLN A 378 19.50 -12.76 10.13
C GLN A 378 20.42 -13.32 11.21
N HIS A 379 19.88 -14.11 12.14
CA HIS A 379 20.65 -14.69 13.27
C HIS A 379 21.41 -13.62 14.08
N GLY A 380 20.84 -12.41 14.20
CA GLY A 380 21.48 -11.29 14.90
C GLY A 380 22.67 -10.67 14.16
N LYS A 381 22.94 -11.08 12.92
CA LYS A 381 24.00 -10.54 12.06
C LYS A 381 23.38 -9.76 10.92
N ALA A 382 23.92 -8.57 10.66
CA ALA A 382 23.51 -7.76 9.51
C ALA A 382 24.40 -8.04 8.30
N LYS A 383 23.77 -8.03 7.13
CA LYS A 383 24.43 -7.92 5.84
C LYS A 383 23.94 -6.65 5.15
N TYR A 384 24.84 -5.90 4.56
CA TYR A 384 24.53 -4.69 3.82
C TYR A 384 24.47 -4.98 2.32
N PHE A 385 23.43 -4.47 1.66
CA PHE A 385 23.26 -4.56 0.21
C PHE A 385 23.01 -3.17 -0.36
N LYS A 386 23.62 -2.86 -1.49
CA LYS A 386 23.33 -1.67 -2.28
C LYS A 386 22.57 -2.06 -3.53
N LEU A 387 21.36 -1.60 -3.73
CA LEU A 387 20.51 -1.91 -4.88
C LEU A 387 21.15 -1.54 -6.24
N ALA A 388 21.79 -0.39 -6.33
CA ALA A 388 22.34 0.14 -7.57
C ALA A 388 23.70 -0.47 -7.98
N ASN A 389 24.01 -1.72 -7.86
CA ASN A 389 25.16 -2.43 -8.44
C ASN A 389 25.42 -3.81 -7.83
N ASN A 390 24.50 -4.38 -7.02
CA ASN A 390 24.66 -5.69 -6.38
C ASN A 390 26.03 -5.91 -5.71
N SER A 391 26.70 -4.87 -5.27
CA SER A 391 27.94 -5.00 -4.54
C SER A 391 27.65 -5.04 -3.05
N GLU A 392 27.89 -6.19 -2.44
CA GLU A 392 28.01 -6.26 -0.98
C GLU A 392 29.18 -5.35 -0.58
N SER A 393 28.90 -4.28 0.15
CA SER A 393 29.95 -3.46 0.73
C SER A 393 29.90 -3.60 2.24
N GLU A 394 31.02 -3.97 2.85
CA GLU A 394 31.14 -3.99 4.31
C GLU A 394 31.26 -2.55 4.82
N TYR A 395 30.15 -2.05 5.37
CA TYR A 395 30.16 -0.83 6.18
C TYR A 395 30.11 -1.21 7.66
N PRO A 396 30.63 -0.37 8.57
CA PRO A 396 30.57 -0.61 9.99
C PRO A 396 29.14 -0.46 10.50
N LEU A 397 28.33 -1.51 10.31
CA LEU A 397 26.97 -1.58 10.82
C LEU A 397 26.98 -1.94 12.31
N LYS A 398 26.19 -1.18 13.07
CA LYS A 398 25.87 -1.52 14.46
C LYS A 398 24.55 -2.26 14.47
N VAL A 399 24.47 -3.43 15.12
CA VAL A 399 23.25 -4.21 15.22
C VAL A 399 23.02 -4.67 16.64
N LYS A 400 21.79 -4.52 17.11
CA LYS A 400 21.34 -5.05 18.40
C LYS A 400 19.98 -5.69 18.25
N VAL A 401 19.92 -6.98 18.55
CA VAL A 401 18.66 -7.68 18.74
C VAL A 401 18.27 -7.58 20.20
N LYS A 402 17.10 -7.01 20.46
CA LYS A 402 16.46 -6.93 21.77
C LYS A 402 15.32 -7.95 21.85
N LYS A 403 14.68 -8.08 23.01
CA LYS A 403 13.61 -9.06 23.23
C LYS A 403 12.49 -8.95 22.17
N ASN A 404 12.06 -7.73 21.89
CA ASN A 404 10.91 -7.46 21.01
C ASN A 404 11.26 -6.51 19.84
N GLY A 405 12.52 -6.44 19.44
CA GLY A 405 12.89 -5.60 18.29
C GLY A 405 14.35 -5.70 17.90
N ILE A 406 14.65 -5.09 16.77
CA ILE A 406 16.00 -4.98 16.22
C ILE A 406 16.33 -3.51 16.04
N ILE A 407 17.55 -3.13 16.36
CA ILE A 407 18.10 -1.80 16.09
C ILE A 407 19.29 -1.97 15.17
N ILE A 408 19.37 -1.16 14.13
CA ILE A 408 20.53 -1.01 13.27
C ILE A 408 21.02 0.44 13.32
N GLY A 409 22.34 0.63 13.28
CA GLY A 409 22.96 1.93 13.18
C GLY A 409 23.95 1.97 12.04
N MET A 410 23.88 3.02 11.24
CA MET A 410 24.69 3.25 10.05
C MET A 410 25.35 4.63 10.12
N PRO A 411 26.52 4.85 9.49
CA PRO A 411 27.10 6.19 9.42
C PRO A 411 26.16 7.20 8.75
N SER A 412 25.88 8.34 9.40
CA SER A 412 24.99 9.39 8.83
C SER A 412 25.57 9.98 7.54
N SER A 413 26.86 9.86 7.30
CA SER A 413 27.49 10.25 6.03
C SER A 413 27.00 9.47 4.80
N LEU A 414 26.34 8.33 5.01
CA LEU A 414 25.70 7.56 3.94
C LEU A 414 24.44 8.25 3.40
N PHE A 415 23.83 9.14 4.19
CA PHE A 415 22.56 9.78 3.92
C PHE A 415 22.77 11.29 3.80
N LYS A 416 22.54 11.84 2.61
CA LYS A 416 22.73 13.27 2.33
C LYS A 416 21.47 14.01 1.91
N GLY A 417 20.36 13.28 1.74
CA GLY A 417 19.08 13.86 1.34
C GLY A 417 18.32 14.49 2.51
N THR A 418 17.30 15.23 2.17
CA THR A 418 16.30 15.76 3.10
C THR A 418 14.99 15.00 3.04
N LYS A 419 14.78 14.19 1.99
CA LYS A 419 13.62 13.31 1.81
C LYS A 419 14.05 11.86 1.81
N TYR A 420 13.26 11.03 2.46
CA TYR A 420 13.51 9.61 2.62
C TYR A 420 12.25 8.80 2.44
N MET A 421 12.42 7.59 1.93
CA MET A 421 11.43 6.50 2.05
C MET A 421 12.06 5.37 2.85
N ILE A 422 11.33 4.77 3.75
CA ILE A 422 11.75 3.57 4.47
C ILE A 422 10.67 2.51 4.50
N SER A 423 11.11 1.26 4.52
CA SER A 423 10.29 0.07 4.70
C SER A 423 11.02 -0.94 5.53
N VAL A 424 10.28 -1.77 6.25
CA VAL A 424 10.83 -2.91 6.96
C VAL A 424 9.96 -4.13 6.70
N ASP A 425 10.61 -5.25 6.34
CA ASP A 425 9.91 -6.51 6.12
C ASP A 425 10.39 -7.57 7.10
N SER A 426 9.51 -8.49 7.44
CA SER A 426 9.82 -9.72 8.12
C SER A 426 9.62 -10.91 7.19
N MET A 427 10.54 -11.87 7.23
CA MET A 427 10.55 -13.00 6.31
C MET A 427 10.87 -14.30 7.03
N LYS A 428 10.28 -15.41 6.55
CA LYS A 428 10.60 -16.77 6.97
C LYS A 428 10.88 -17.62 5.74
N LYS A 429 12.07 -18.21 5.65
CA LYS A 429 12.49 -19.02 4.49
C LYS A 429 12.32 -18.27 3.15
N ASN A 430 12.70 -17.00 3.10
CA ASN A 430 12.54 -16.10 1.94
C ASN A 430 11.09 -15.82 1.52
N GLN A 431 10.11 -16.15 2.34
CA GLN A 431 8.73 -15.77 2.14
C GLN A 431 8.42 -14.57 3.05
N TYR A 432 7.87 -13.52 2.50
CA TYR A 432 7.36 -12.38 3.27
C TYR A 432 6.24 -12.86 4.20
N ILE A 433 6.34 -12.49 5.46
CA ILE A 433 5.32 -12.76 6.47
C ILE A 433 4.59 -11.45 6.78
N ASP A 434 5.34 -10.37 6.94
CA ASP A 434 4.78 -9.07 7.22
C ASP A 434 5.60 -7.96 6.58
N ARG A 435 4.95 -6.84 6.27
CA ARG A 435 5.52 -5.68 5.58
C ARG A 435 5.00 -4.39 6.18
N ALA A 436 5.82 -3.74 6.96
CA ALA A 436 5.62 -2.34 7.28
C ALA A 436 5.99 -1.49 6.05
N GLY A 437 4.98 -1.08 5.29
CA GLY A 437 5.09 -0.53 3.94
C GLY A 437 6.09 0.62 3.78
N TRP A 438 6.23 1.12 2.56
CA TRP A 438 7.07 2.26 2.28
C TRP A 438 6.40 3.55 2.74
N TYR A 439 7.03 4.25 3.68
CA TYR A 439 6.60 5.55 4.17
C TYR A 439 7.64 6.62 3.86
N THR A 440 7.15 7.76 3.41
CA THR A 440 7.95 8.93 3.09
C THR A 440 8.03 9.89 4.26
N PHE A 441 9.19 10.49 4.48
CA PHE A 441 9.37 11.56 5.47
C PHE A 441 10.45 12.55 5.07
N ASN A 442 10.38 13.75 5.66
CA ASN A 442 11.43 14.75 5.55
C ASN A 442 12.29 14.73 6.80
N LEU A 443 13.60 14.88 6.62
CA LEU A 443 14.58 15.15 7.68
C LEU A 443 14.85 16.66 7.71
N LEU A 444 14.49 17.30 8.81
CA LEU A 444 14.62 18.74 9.04
C LEU A 444 15.84 19.07 9.90
#